data_e3ddcf9ea722f1fafaf82de49d601c10
#
_entry.id   e3ddcf9ea722f1fafaf82de49d601c10
#
_cell.length_a   1.000
_cell.length_b   1.000
_cell.length_c   1.000
_cell.angle_alpha   90.00
_cell.angle_beta   90.00
_cell.angle_gamma   90.00
#
_symmetry.space_group_name_H-M   'P 1'
#
loop_
_entity.id
_entity.type
_entity.pdbx_description
1 polymer ?
#
loop_
_entity_poly.entity_id
_entity_poly.type
_entity_poly.pdbx_seq_one_letter_code
_entity_poly.pdbx_strand_id
1 'polypeptide(L)' 'VGPCDLSASMGLLHDNNCGEVNKVVDEICAKTKEAGLLLGTASGGDRWKARGTNWIALTSDCGSMFAQYRKILEENR' A
#
# COMPACT_ATOMS: atom_id res chain seq x y z
N VAL A 1 2.49 3.98 -6.64
CA VAL A 1 1.04 4.09 -6.43
C VAL A 1 0.75 4.40 -4.96
N GLY A 2 -0.12 5.36 -4.73
CA GLY A 2 -0.59 5.73 -3.39
C GLY A 2 -2.07 5.38 -3.24
N PRO A 3 -2.43 4.21 -2.70
CA PRO A 3 -3.83 3.78 -2.60
C PRO A 3 -4.71 4.73 -1.77
N CYS A 4 -4.16 5.34 -0.73
CA CYS A 4 -4.90 6.30 0.10
C CYS A 4 -5.26 7.56 -0.67
N ASP A 5 -4.30 8.13 -1.39
CA ASP A 5 -4.52 9.33 -2.20
C ASP A 5 -5.46 9.02 -3.38
N LEU A 6 -5.29 7.85 -3.99
CA LEU A 6 -6.17 7.39 -5.06
C LEU A 6 -7.61 7.25 -4.58
N SER A 7 -7.84 6.58 -3.44
CA SER A 7 -9.17 6.41 -2.90
C SER A 7 -9.84 7.74 -2.56
N ALA A 8 -9.09 8.69 -2.03
CA ALA A 8 -9.57 10.05 -1.78
C ALA A 8 -9.97 10.75 -3.07
N SER A 9 -9.16 10.63 -4.12
CA SER A 9 -9.43 11.17 -5.46
C SER A 9 -10.70 10.59 -6.07
N MET A 10 -10.99 9.32 -5.80
CA MET A 10 -12.19 8.63 -6.27
C MET A 10 -13.44 8.89 -5.40
N GLY A 11 -13.33 9.71 -4.37
CA GLY A 11 -14.44 9.95 -3.43
C GLY A 11 -14.69 8.81 -2.44
N LEU A 12 -13.73 7.90 -2.29
CA LEU A 12 -13.82 6.72 -1.42
C LEU A 12 -12.86 6.84 -0.24
N LEU A 13 -12.79 8.03 0.36
CA LEU A 13 -11.94 8.30 1.51
C LEU A 13 -12.21 7.28 2.62
N HIS A 14 -11.16 6.80 3.25
CA HIS A 14 -11.16 5.76 4.29
C HIS A 14 -11.37 4.32 3.79
N ASP A 15 -11.54 4.11 2.50
CA ASP A 15 -11.69 2.77 1.95
C ASP A 15 -10.71 2.55 0.78
N ASN A 16 -9.43 2.55 1.11
CA ASN A 16 -8.36 2.38 0.13
C ASN A 16 -8.17 0.93 -0.35
N ASN A 17 -9.05 0.02 0.08
CA ASN A 17 -8.98 -1.39 -0.24
C ASN A 17 -10.32 -1.95 -0.74
N CYS A 18 -11.25 -1.11 -1.17
CA CYS A 18 -12.50 -1.58 -1.75
C CYS A 18 -12.28 -2.09 -3.19
N GLY A 19 -13.26 -2.83 -3.70
CA GLY A 19 -13.17 -3.42 -5.04
C GLY A 19 -12.96 -2.41 -6.15
N GLU A 20 -13.57 -1.23 -6.06
CA GLU A 20 -13.43 -0.15 -7.04
C GLU A 20 -12.02 0.40 -7.06
N VAL A 21 -11.42 0.65 -5.90
CA VAL A 21 -10.03 1.12 -5.78
C VAL A 21 -9.07 0.05 -6.28
N ASN A 22 -9.25 -1.19 -5.89
CA ASN A 22 -8.41 -2.31 -6.35
C ASN A 22 -8.45 -2.47 -7.87
N LYS A 23 -9.60 -2.30 -8.48
CA LYS A 23 -9.74 -2.36 -9.94
C LYS A 23 -8.89 -1.29 -10.63
N VAL A 24 -8.95 -0.05 -10.15
CA VAL A 24 -8.14 1.04 -10.70
C VAL A 24 -6.66 0.82 -10.45
N VAL A 25 -6.29 0.33 -9.26
CA VAL A 25 -4.90 -0.02 -8.94
C VAL A 25 -4.38 -1.10 -9.89
N ASP A 26 -5.15 -2.13 -10.17
CA ASP A 26 -4.76 -3.19 -11.10
C ASP A 26 -4.55 -2.65 -12.51
N GLU A 27 -5.39 -1.74 -12.97
CA GLU A 27 -5.23 -1.08 -14.27
C GLU A 27 -3.95 -0.23 -14.33
N ILE A 28 -3.66 0.54 -13.28
CA ILE A 28 -2.44 1.36 -13.19
C ILE A 28 -1.21 0.46 -13.20
N CYS A 29 -1.21 -0.62 -12.44
CA CYS A 29 -0.10 -1.56 -12.39
C CYS A 29 0.16 -2.20 -13.75
N ALA A 30 -0.89 -2.64 -14.43
CA ALA A 30 -0.79 -3.23 -15.76
C ALA A 30 -0.20 -2.25 -16.78
N LYS A 31 -0.69 -1.01 -16.80
CA LYS A 31 -0.19 0.04 -17.70
C LYS A 31 1.26 0.41 -17.40
N THR A 32 1.64 0.47 -16.14
CA THR A 32 3.01 0.76 -15.73
C THR A 32 3.98 -0.32 -16.22
N LYS A 33 3.60 -1.58 -16.07
CA LYS A 33 4.40 -2.71 -16.55
C LYS A 33 4.50 -2.74 -18.07
N GLU A 34 3.39 -2.49 -18.76
CA GLU A 34 3.35 -2.42 -20.21
C GLU A 34 4.25 -1.32 -20.75
N ALA A 35 4.32 -0.18 -20.06
CA ALA A 35 5.19 0.93 -20.43
C ALA A 35 6.68 0.68 -20.12
N GLY A 36 7.03 -0.43 -19.45
CA GLY A 36 8.39 -0.75 -19.08
C GLY A 36 8.94 0.09 -17.93
N LEU A 37 8.07 0.68 -17.13
CA LEU A 37 8.47 1.51 -16.00
C LEU A 37 8.57 0.68 -14.71
N LEU A 38 9.32 1.20 -13.74
CA LEU A 38 9.38 0.61 -12.40
C LEU A 38 8.07 0.87 -11.67
N LEU A 39 7.54 -0.15 -11.04
CA LEU A 39 6.31 -0.09 -10.26
C LEU A 39 6.65 -0.16 -8.78
N GLY A 40 6.16 0.79 -8.01
CA GLY A 40 6.38 0.83 -6.56
C GLY A 40 5.16 1.26 -5.78
N THR A 41 5.17 0.97 -4.48
CA THR A 41 4.10 1.36 -3.57
C THR A 41 4.64 1.53 -2.15
N ALA A 42 3.93 2.30 -1.35
CA ALA A 42 4.16 2.42 0.09
C ALA A 42 3.23 1.50 0.91
N SER A 43 2.54 0.59 0.24
CA SER A 43 1.68 -0.41 0.90
C SER A 43 2.33 -1.79 0.77
N GLY A 44 2.42 -2.51 1.87
CA GLY A 44 2.99 -3.84 1.87
C GLY A 44 1.97 -4.93 1.59
N GLY A 45 2.47 -6.15 1.48
CA GLY A 45 1.69 -7.37 1.41
C GLY A 45 1.76 -8.11 0.09
N ASP A 46 1.25 -9.32 0.13
CA ASP A 46 1.35 -10.27 -0.98
C ASP A 46 0.59 -9.81 -2.24
N ARG A 47 -0.48 -9.05 -2.07
CA ARG A 47 -1.23 -8.51 -3.20
C ARG A 47 -0.40 -7.58 -4.07
N TRP A 48 0.45 -6.76 -3.44
CA TRP A 48 1.35 -5.88 -4.19
C TRP A 48 2.46 -6.65 -4.86
N LYS A 49 2.97 -7.68 -4.23
CA LYS A 49 3.94 -8.59 -4.85
C LYS A 49 3.33 -9.28 -6.07
N ALA A 50 2.09 -9.75 -5.97
CA ALA A 50 1.37 -10.37 -7.07
C ALA A 50 1.15 -9.43 -8.27
N ARG A 51 1.05 -8.12 -8.01
CA ARG A 51 0.97 -7.10 -9.08
C ARG A 51 2.30 -6.84 -9.78
N GLY A 52 3.39 -7.45 -9.31
CA GLY A 52 4.70 -7.32 -9.91
C GLY A 52 5.45 -6.05 -9.54
N THR A 53 5.26 -5.55 -8.33
CA THR A 53 5.99 -4.38 -7.84
C THR A 53 7.49 -4.62 -7.82
N ASN A 54 8.25 -3.61 -8.21
CA ASN A 54 9.70 -3.64 -8.22
C ASN A 54 10.28 -3.22 -6.87
N TRP A 55 9.56 -2.39 -6.13
CA TRP A 55 9.96 -1.96 -4.79
C TRP A 55 8.73 -1.68 -3.93
N ILE A 56 8.88 -1.87 -2.63
CA ILE A 56 7.82 -1.66 -1.64
C ILE A 56 8.42 -0.94 -0.44
N ALA A 57 7.81 0.19 -0.04
CA ALA A 57 8.10 0.81 1.24
C ALA A 57 7.22 0.15 2.31
N LEU A 58 7.81 -0.69 3.13
CA LEU A 58 7.06 -1.55 4.07
C LEU A 58 6.60 -0.83 5.33
N THR A 59 7.36 0.17 5.77
CA THR A 59 7.09 0.86 7.02
C THR A 59 7.82 2.20 7.05
N SER A 60 7.60 2.96 8.10
CA SER A 60 8.33 4.18 8.42
C SER A 60 9.01 4.05 9.78
N ASP A 61 9.93 4.96 10.10
CA ASP A 61 10.55 5.03 11.42
C ASP A 61 9.51 5.22 12.52
N CYS A 62 8.62 6.21 12.40
CA CYS A 62 7.55 6.46 13.37
C CYS A 62 6.59 5.28 13.48
N GLY A 63 6.18 4.68 12.37
CA GLY A 63 5.30 3.52 12.36
C GLY A 63 5.92 2.31 13.05
N SER A 64 7.19 2.05 12.79
CA SER A 64 7.93 0.95 13.41
C SER A 64 8.11 1.16 14.91
N MET A 65 8.45 2.37 15.33
CA MET A 65 8.60 2.71 16.74
C MET A 65 7.27 2.55 17.50
N PHE A 66 6.20 3.08 16.93
CA PHE A 66 4.87 2.97 17.53
C PHE A 66 4.44 1.51 17.70
N ALA A 67 4.61 0.70 16.67
CA ALA A 67 4.26 -0.72 16.70
C ALA A 67 5.06 -1.49 17.75
N GLN A 68 6.36 -1.21 17.86
CA GLN A 68 7.24 -1.86 18.82
C GLN A 68 6.89 -1.46 20.26
N TYR A 69 6.67 -0.17 20.51
CA TYR A 69 6.29 0.31 21.85
C TYR A 69 4.95 -0.28 22.29
N ARG A 70 3.99 -0.35 21.39
CA ARG A 70 2.70 -0.95 21.66
C ARG A 70 2.82 -2.43 22.03
N LYS A 71 3.65 -3.16 21.31
CA LYS A 71 3.94 -4.58 21.60
C LYS A 71 4.57 -4.76 22.98
N ILE A 72 5.55 -3.95 23.32
CA ILE A 72 6.22 -3.98 24.62
C ILE A 72 5.20 -3.71 25.74
N LEU A 73 4.35 -2.73 25.55
CA LEU A 73 3.32 -2.39 26.54
C LEU A 73 2.35 -3.54 26.76
N GLU A 74 1.88 -4.16 25.70
CA GLU A 74 0.95 -5.30 25.77
C GLU A 74 1.58 -6.52 26.45
N GLU A 75 2.86 -6.78 26.21
CA GLU A 75 3.60 -7.89 26.84
C GLU A 75 3.83 -7.69 28.34
N ASN A 76 3.70 -6.45 28.83
CA ASN A 76 3.96 -6.10 30.24
C ASN A 76 2.72 -5.65 31.03
N ARG A 77 1.56 -5.92 30.51
CA ARG A 77 0.28 -5.67 31.20
C ARG A 77 -0.12 -6.80 32.14
#